data_3bbfb0c1cee60c95c987581a14f34feb
#
_entry.id   3bbfb0c1cee60c95c987581a14f34feb
#
_cell.length_a   1.000
_cell.length_b   1.000
_cell.length_c   1.000
_cell.angle_alpha   90.00
_cell.angle_beta   90.00
_cell.angle_gamma   90.00
#
_symmetry.space_group_name_H-M   'P 1'
#
loop_
_entity.id
_entity.type
_entity.pdbx_description
1 polymer ?
#
loop_
_entity_poly.entity_id
_entity_poly.type
_entity_poly.pdbx_seq_one_letter_code
_entity_poly.pdbx_strand_id
1 'polypeptide(L)'
;MEMNFVPDATFYMRVRDESIGGDNPFRWDYKTSKEIFLHKRVVVFSLPGAFTPTCSTFQVPGFEKAYDEIRSLGIDEVYVISVNDAFVMRKWMIDQGVEHIKALPDGNGAFTEGMGMLVDKSNLGFGKRSWRYAMVVQDCLVEKMFVEDGKMDNCPGDPYGDTSPEMVLQYLKNVA
;
A
#
# COMPACT_ATOMS: atom_id res chain seq x y z
N MET A 1 -23.05 -4.22 -12.58
CA MET A 1 -21.65 -4.15 -12.11
C MET A 1 -21.69 -3.58 -10.70
N GLU A 2 -21.34 -4.40 -9.73
CA GLU A 2 -21.24 -3.89 -8.36
C GLU A 2 -20.05 -2.92 -8.26
N MET A 3 -20.35 -1.70 -7.82
CA MET A 3 -19.31 -0.72 -7.53
C MET A 3 -18.70 -1.06 -6.16
N ASN A 4 -17.44 -1.49 -6.15
CA ASN A 4 -16.77 -1.85 -4.93
C ASN A 4 -16.09 -0.63 -4.30
N PHE A 5 -16.61 -0.22 -3.14
CA PHE A 5 -15.96 0.79 -2.32
C PHE A 5 -14.78 0.17 -1.55
N VAL A 6 -13.77 0.98 -1.26
CA VAL A 6 -12.72 0.58 -0.31
C VAL A 6 -13.36 0.34 1.06
N PRO A 7 -12.84 -0.62 1.84
CA PRO A 7 -13.41 -0.91 3.16
C PRO A 7 -13.17 0.25 4.14
N ASP A 8 -14.11 0.42 5.07
CA ASP A 8 -13.94 1.35 6.18
C ASP A 8 -12.88 0.79 7.13
N ALA A 9 -11.81 1.54 7.30
CA ALA A 9 -10.72 1.19 8.21
C ALA A 9 -10.04 2.45 8.71
N THR A 10 -9.30 2.31 9.79
CA THR A 10 -8.48 3.39 10.33
C THR A 10 -7.02 2.98 10.27
N PHE A 11 -6.20 3.85 9.72
CA PHE A 11 -4.75 3.68 9.67
C PHE A 11 -4.12 4.47 10.82
N TYR A 12 -3.30 3.80 11.63
CA TYR A 12 -2.62 4.39 12.78
C TYR A 12 -1.20 4.74 12.36
N MET A 13 -0.91 6.04 12.26
CA MET A 13 0.36 6.55 11.76
C MET A 13 1.12 7.34 12.84
N ARG A 14 2.44 7.39 12.70
CA ARG A 14 3.30 8.27 13.51
C ARG A 14 3.81 9.38 12.62
N VAL A 15 3.54 10.61 13.01
CA VAL A 15 3.99 11.78 12.26
C VAL A 15 4.90 12.64 13.12
N ARG A 16 5.87 13.27 12.45
CA ARG A 16 6.75 14.22 13.11
C ARG A 16 6.01 15.52 13.36
N ASP A 17 6.13 16.02 14.58
CA ASP A 17 5.49 17.27 15.01
C ASP A 17 6.49 18.07 15.84
N GLU A 18 7.13 19.03 15.21
CA GLU A 18 8.17 19.85 15.86
C GLU A 18 7.65 20.66 17.05
N SER A 19 6.34 20.90 17.13
CA SER A 19 5.75 21.62 18.28
C SER A 19 5.88 20.85 19.60
N ILE A 20 6.07 19.53 19.55
CA ILE A 20 6.25 18.68 20.73
C ILE A 20 7.62 18.96 21.39
N GLY A 21 8.66 19.16 20.57
CA GLY A 21 10.03 19.35 21.04
C GLY A 21 10.66 18.08 21.60
N GLY A 22 11.91 18.19 22.09
CA GLY A 22 12.66 17.07 22.65
C GLY A 22 13.21 16.11 21.61
N ASP A 23 13.67 14.95 22.08
CA ASP A 23 14.37 13.97 21.24
C ASP A 23 13.43 13.06 20.42
N ASN A 24 12.14 13.06 20.74
CA ASN A 24 11.14 12.23 20.07
C ASN A 24 9.89 13.06 19.72
N PRO A 25 10.01 14.00 18.77
CA PRO A 25 8.91 14.90 18.42
C PRO A 25 7.91 14.23 17.48
N PHE A 26 7.27 13.15 17.90
CA PHE A 26 6.30 12.40 17.15
C PHE A 26 4.98 12.27 17.90
N ARG A 27 3.89 12.24 17.11
CA ARG A 27 2.55 11.97 17.64
C ARG A 27 1.84 10.93 16.78
N TRP A 28 0.79 10.34 17.34
CA TRP A 28 -0.13 9.53 16.56
C TRP A 28 -0.98 10.40 15.65
N ASP A 29 -1.23 9.91 14.45
CA ASP A 29 -2.14 10.50 13.48
C ASP A 29 -3.04 9.39 12.93
N TYR A 30 -4.34 9.54 13.12
CA TYR A 30 -5.32 8.52 12.73
C TYR A 30 -6.03 8.99 11.47
N LYS A 31 -5.96 8.20 10.40
CA LYS A 31 -6.61 8.49 9.13
C LYS A 31 -7.59 7.38 8.78
N THR A 32 -8.84 7.73 8.53
CA THR A 32 -9.83 6.78 8.01
C THR A 32 -9.65 6.59 6.51
N SER A 33 -10.18 5.49 5.98
CA SER A 33 -10.22 5.25 4.54
C SER A 33 -10.84 6.43 3.80
N LYS A 34 -11.93 6.97 4.32
CA LYS A 34 -12.61 8.13 3.72
C LYS A 34 -11.70 9.35 3.64
N GLU A 35 -10.94 9.64 4.69
CA GLU A 35 -10.00 10.77 4.68
C GLU A 35 -8.86 10.59 3.65
N ILE A 36 -8.45 9.34 3.42
CA ILE A 36 -7.40 9.01 2.46
C ILE A 36 -7.90 9.09 1.01
N PHE A 37 -9.09 8.56 0.75
CA PHE A 37 -9.54 8.28 -0.63
C PHE A 37 -10.61 9.22 -1.16
N LEU A 38 -11.34 9.94 -0.30
CA LEU A 38 -12.45 10.80 -0.75
C LEU A 38 -11.93 11.95 -1.60
N HIS A 39 -12.57 12.18 -2.74
CA HIS A 39 -12.25 13.25 -3.70
C HIS A 39 -10.86 13.18 -4.31
N LYS A 40 -10.26 11.98 -4.31
CA LYS A 40 -8.93 11.77 -4.87
C LYS A 40 -8.93 10.56 -5.81
N ARG A 41 -8.02 10.59 -6.76
CA ARG A 41 -7.69 9.42 -7.57
C ARG A 41 -6.28 8.97 -7.20
N VAL A 42 -6.15 7.79 -6.66
CA VAL A 42 -4.88 7.31 -6.08
C VAL A 42 -4.53 5.92 -6.61
N VAL A 43 -3.23 5.64 -6.61
CA VAL A 43 -2.70 4.30 -6.81
C VAL A 43 -2.31 3.74 -5.44
N VAL A 44 -2.74 2.52 -5.17
CA VAL A 44 -2.36 1.78 -3.97
C VAL A 44 -1.71 0.48 -4.40
N PHE A 45 -0.61 0.12 -3.76
CA PHE A 45 -0.08 -1.23 -3.87
C PHE A 45 0.13 -1.82 -2.48
N SER A 46 -0.09 -3.11 -2.36
CA SER A 46 0.05 -3.83 -1.10
C SER A 46 0.86 -5.10 -1.30
N LEU A 47 1.48 -5.55 -0.22
CA LEU A 47 2.53 -6.55 -0.28
C LEU A 47 2.61 -7.33 1.03
N PRO A 48 3.27 -8.51 1.05
CA PRO A 48 3.34 -9.36 2.23
C PRO A 48 4.06 -8.79 3.45
N GLY A 49 4.92 -7.81 3.28
CA GLY A 49 5.52 -7.20 4.45
C GLY A 49 6.72 -6.31 4.17
N ALA A 50 6.88 -5.31 5.03
CA ALA A 50 8.06 -4.47 5.08
C ALA A 50 9.32 -5.32 5.29
N PHE A 51 10.43 -4.91 4.68
CA PHE A 51 11.75 -5.57 4.74
C PHE A 51 11.81 -6.96 4.09
N THR A 52 10.73 -7.46 3.49
CA THR A 52 10.79 -8.72 2.74
C THR A 52 11.45 -8.50 1.37
N PRO A 53 12.13 -9.53 0.78
CA PRO A 53 13.02 -9.30 -0.36
C PRO A 53 12.36 -8.71 -1.61
N THR A 54 11.28 -9.28 -2.12
CA THR A 54 10.62 -8.82 -3.34
C THR A 54 10.04 -7.41 -3.17
N CYS A 55 9.45 -7.15 -2.02
CA CYS A 55 8.87 -5.84 -1.68
C CYS A 55 9.92 -4.75 -1.65
N SER A 56 11.06 -5.04 -1.03
CA SER A 56 12.16 -4.08 -0.84
C SER A 56 13.04 -3.93 -2.07
N THR A 57 13.19 -4.99 -2.88
CA THR A 57 14.10 -4.99 -4.04
C THR A 57 13.44 -4.42 -5.29
N PHE A 58 12.18 -4.73 -5.53
CA PHE A 58 11.52 -4.43 -6.81
C PHE A 58 10.33 -3.49 -6.66
N GLN A 59 9.40 -3.78 -5.75
CA GLN A 59 8.10 -3.13 -5.76
C GLN A 59 8.16 -1.69 -5.25
N VAL A 60 8.70 -1.46 -4.07
CA VAL A 60 8.81 -0.10 -3.51
C VAL A 60 9.72 0.78 -4.37
N PRO A 61 10.94 0.35 -4.72
CA PRO A 61 11.79 1.17 -5.59
C PRO A 61 11.18 1.43 -6.96
N GLY A 62 10.47 0.45 -7.51
CA GLY A 62 9.80 0.59 -8.80
C GLY A 62 8.70 1.65 -8.79
N PHE A 63 7.84 1.66 -7.79
CA PHE A 63 6.80 2.67 -7.65
C PHE A 63 7.36 4.05 -7.31
N GLU A 64 8.40 4.12 -6.50
CA GLU A 64 9.06 5.39 -6.20
C GLU A 64 9.66 6.01 -7.46
N LYS A 65 10.32 5.21 -8.29
CA LYS A 65 10.88 5.65 -9.57
C LYS A 65 9.80 6.11 -10.55
N ALA A 66 8.66 5.44 -10.57
CA ALA A 66 7.55 5.73 -11.47
C ALA A 66 6.61 6.84 -10.96
N TYR A 67 6.85 7.37 -9.77
CA TYR A 67 5.94 8.27 -9.09
C TYR A 67 5.54 9.48 -9.93
N ASP A 68 6.49 10.20 -10.50
CA ASP A 68 6.21 11.41 -11.29
C ASP A 68 5.40 11.09 -12.54
N GLU A 69 5.72 10.00 -13.22
CA GLU A 69 4.98 9.55 -14.41
C GLU A 69 3.54 9.15 -14.04
N ILE A 70 3.37 8.43 -12.94
CA ILE A 70 2.03 8.05 -12.43
C ILE A 70 1.21 9.31 -12.15
N ARG A 71 1.79 10.28 -11.44
CA ARG A 71 1.10 11.53 -11.14
C ARG A 71 0.72 12.32 -12.39
N SER A 72 1.57 12.30 -13.40
CA SER A 72 1.29 12.98 -14.68
C SER A 72 0.06 12.43 -15.41
N LEU A 73 -0.36 11.22 -15.05
CA LEU A 73 -1.52 10.55 -15.63
C LEU A 73 -2.82 10.75 -14.82
N GLY A 74 -2.86 11.77 -13.97
CA GLY A 74 -4.06 12.17 -13.24
C GLY A 74 -4.21 11.49 -11.88
N ILE A 75 -3.13 10.98 -11.31
CA ILE A 75 -3.10 10.39 -9.98
C ILE A 75 -2.63 11.43 -8.96
N ASP A 76 -3.38 11.58 -7.88
CA ASP A 76 -3.07 12.54 -6.83
C ASP A 76 -1.98 12.03 -5.88
N GLU A 77 -1.95 10.72 -5.59
CA GLU A 77 -1.00 10.13 -4.65
C GLU A 77 -0.78 8.65 -4.90
N VAL A 78 0.36 8.14 -4.44
CA VAL A 78 0.70 6.71 -4.48
C VAL A 78 0.97 6.23 -3.05
N TYR A 79 0.23 5.21 -2.63
CA TYR A 79 0.33 4.64 -1.29
C TYR A 79 0.80 3.19 -1.33
N VAL A 80 1.62 2.81 -0.35
CA VAL A 80 1.93 1.41 -0.04
C VAL A 80 1.23 1.02 1.25
N ILE A 81 0.49 -0.09 1.22
CA ILE A 81 -0.18 -0.67 2.39
C ILE A 81 0.50 -1.98 2.74
N SER A 82 0.77 -2.20 4.02
CA SER A 82 1.27 -3.48 4.52
C SER A 82 0.71 -3.74 5.91
N VAL A 83 0.56 -5.03 6.24
CA VAL A 83 0.15 -5.47 7.59
C VAL A 83 1.38 -5.39 8.50
N ASN A 84 1.77 -4.17 8.77
CA ASN A 84 2.87 -3.78 9.65
C ASN A 84 2.47 -2.50 10.38
N ASP A 85 3.03 -2.29 11.56
CA ASP A 85 2.74 -1.10 12.34
C ASP A 85 3.45 0.16 11.80
N ALA A 86 3.10 1.29 12.37
CA ALA A 86 3.61 2.60 11.96
C ALA A 86 5.13 2.74 12.12
N PHE A 87 5.70 2.13 13.14
CA PHE A 87 7.14 2.22 13.41
C PHE A 87 7.93 1.46 12.35
N VAL A 88 7.49 0.23 12.05
CA VAL A 88 8.11 -0.60 11.02
C VAL A 88 7.99 0.07 9.65
N MET A 89 6.80 0.54 9.29
CA MET A 89 6.58 1.17 7.98
C MET A 89 7.42 2.42 7.81
N ARG A 90 7.49 3.25 8.83
CA ARG A 90 8.30 4.47 8.78
C ARG A 90 9.79 4.15 8.59
N LYS A 91 10.32 3.20 9.36
CA LYS A 91 11.74 2.80 9.23
C LYS A 91 12.02 2.20 7.85
N TRP A 92 11.11 1.40 7.36
CA TRP A 92 11.24 0.78 6.04
C TRP A 92 11.30 1.84 4.93
N MET A 93 10.42 2.84 4.98
CA MET A 93 10.45 3.93 3.99
C MET A 93 11.79 4.69 4.03
N ILE A 94 12.32 4.93 5.21
CA ILE A 94 13.64 5.58 5.38
C ILE A 94 14.74 4.71 4.77
N ASP A 95 14.77 3.42 5.10
CA ASP A 95 15.79 2.48 4.59
C ASP A 95 15.72 2.31 3.07
N GLN A 96 14.52 2.44 2.49
CA GLN A 96 14.32 2.38 1.04
C GLN A 96 14.66 3.70 0.34
N GLY A 97 14.97 4.76 1.07
CA GLY A 97 15.24 6.07 0.50
C GLY A 97 14.03 6.70 -0.18
N VAL A 98 12.83 6.39 0.28
CA VAL A 98 11.59 6.88 -0.29
C VAL A 98 11.41 8.36 -0.03
N GLU A 99 11.14 9.13 -1.07
CA GLU A 99 10.91 10.57 -1.00
C GLU A 99 9.46 10.97 -1.32
N HIS A 100 8.74 10.16 -2.09
CA HIS A 100 7.45 10.54 -2.68
C HIS A 100 6.28 9.64 -2.25
N ILE A 101 6.40 8.32 -2.42
CA ILE A 101 5.30 7.41 -2.06
C ILE A 101 5.06 7.45 -0.56
N LYS A 102 3.81 7.24 -0.16
CA LYS A 102 3.39 7.31 1.25
C LYS A 102 2.99 5.95 1.76
N ALA A 103 3.36 5.64 3.00
CA ALA A 103 3.01 4.39 3.65
C ALA A 103 1.71 4.53 4.45
N LEU A 104 0.85 3.52 4.34
CA LEU A 104 -0.35 3.37 5.16
C LEU A 104 -0.18 2.09 6.00
N PRO A 105 0.14 2.22 7.28
CA PRO A 105 0.28 1.07 8.17
C PRO A 105 -1.07 0.42 8.45
N ASP A 106 -1.22 -0.84 8.07
CA ASP A 106 -2.41 -1.65 8.36
C ASP A 106 -2.06 -2.73 9.38
N GLY A 107 -1.51 -2.31 10.52
CA GLY A 107 -0.98 -3.22 11.53
C GLY A 107 -1.99 -4.22 12.07
N ASN A 108 -3.26 -3.84 12.17
CA ASN A 108 -4.34 -4.73 12.58
C ASN A 108 -4.89 -5.61 11.44
N GLY A 109 -4.49 -5.35 10.20
CA GLY A 109 -4.97 -6.08 9.05
C GLY A 109 -6.41 -5.78 8.63
N ALA A 110 -7.04 -4.77 9.22
CA ALA A 110 -8.46 -4.48 9.01
C ALA A 110 -8.78 -4.07 7.57
N PHE A 111 -7.97 -3.20 6.99
CA PHE A 111 -8.15 -2.80 5.59
C PHE A 111 -7.88 -3.97 4.64
N THR A 112 -6.81 -4.70 4.88
CA THR A 112 -6.43 -5.86 4.08
C THR A 112 -7.50 -6.94 4.12
N GLU A 113 -8.07 -7.22 5.30
CA GLU A 113 -9.20 -8.15 5.44
C GLU A 113 -10.42 -7.66 4.67
N GLY A 114 -10.77 -6.39 4.80
CA GLY A 114 -11.89 -5.80 4.08
C GLY A 114 -11.75 -5.83 2.57
N MET A 115 -10.52 -5.80 2.06
CA MET A 115 -10.23 -5.97 0.64
C MET A 115 -10.28 -7.43 0.18
N GLY A 116 -10.43 -8.39 1.10
CA GLY A 116 -10.38 -9.82 0.76
C GLY A 116 -8.96 -10.31 0.44
N MET A 117 -7.93 -9.60 0.92
CA MET A 117 -6.53 -9.89 0.59
C MET A 117 -5.72 -10.40 1.77
N LEU A 118 -6.32 -10.59 2.93
CA LEU A 118 -5.62 -11.13 4.09
C LEU A 118 -5.43 -12.63 3.93
N VAL A 119 -4.19 -13.09 4.01
CA VAL A 119 -3.81 -14.50 3.89
C VAL A 119 -2.90 -14.90 5.05
N ASP A 120 -2.94 -16.19 5.37
CA ASP A 120 -2.04 -16.78 6.35
C ASP A 120 -0.68 -17.06 5.70
N LYS A 121 0.39 -16.61 6.34
CA LYS A 121 1.77 -16.86 5.94
C LYS A 121 2.57 -17.47 7.10
N SER A 122 1.92 -18.27 7.91
CA SER A 122 2.56 -18.96 9.04
C SER A 122 3.66 -19.93 8.60
N ASN A 123 3.60 -20.43 7.36
CA ASN A 123 4.69 -21.22 6.76
C ASN A 123 6.03 -20.47 6.71
N LEU A 124 5.99 -19.12 6.75
CA LEU A 124 7.19 -18.28 6.77
C LEU A 124 7.40 -17.61 8.14
N GLY A 125 6.56 -17.92 9.12
CA GLY A 125 6.60 -17.25 10.42
C GLY A 125 6.08 -15.82 10.41
N PHE A 126 5.33 -15.41 9.39
CA PHE A 126 4.82 -14.04 9.24
C PHE A 126 3.47 -13.80 9.91
N GLY A 127 2.72 -14.88 10.20
CA GLY A 127 1.33 -14.75 10.59
C GLY A 127 0.46 -14.31 9.42
N LYS A 128 -0.57 -13.52 9.70
CA LYS A 128 -1.47 -13.01 8.65
C LYS A 128 -0.90 -11.77 8.00
N ARG A 129 -0.86 -11.76 6.68
CA ARG A 129 -0.30 -10.68 5.86
C ARG A 129 -1.17 -10.42 4.64
N SER A 130 -0.86 -9.35 3.90
CA SER A 130 -1.55 -9.06 2.65
C SER A 130 -1.04 -9.96 1.53
N TRP A 131 -1.96 -10.46 0.72
CA TRP A 131 -1.62 -10.90 -0.63
C TRP A 131 -1.15 -9.70 -1.45
N ARG A 132 -0.29 -9.93 -2.44
CA ARG A 132 0.25 -8.85 -3.28
C ARG A 132 -0.79 -8.41 -4.29
N TYR A 133 -1.16 -7.15 -4.23
CA TYR A 133 -2.09 -6.53 -5.18
C TYR A 133 -1.74 -5.06 -5.38
N ALA A 134 -2.29 -4.48 -6.44
CA ALA A 134 -2.30 -3.04 -6.66
C ALA A 134 -3.69 -2.63 -7.13
N MET A 135 -4.03 -1.37 -6.98
CA MET A 135 -5.33 -0.87 -7.43
C MET A 135 -5.27 0.63 -7.75
N VAL A 136 -6.18 1.04 -8.60
CA VAL A 136 -6.51 2.44 -8.81
C VAL A 136 -7.84 2.70 -8.13
N VAL A 137 -7.89 3.71 -7.27
CA VAL A 137 -9.08 4.10 -6.52
C VAL A 137 -9.45 5.52 -6.90
N GLN A 138 -10.71 5.72 -7.28
CA GLN A 138 -11.25 7.05 -7.57
C GLN A 138 -12.40 7.34 -6.61
N ASP A 139 -12.23 8.34 -5.76
CA ASP A 139 -13.28 8.82 -4.85
C ASP A 139 -13.88 7.67 -4.03
N CYS A 140 -13.03 6.91 -3.36
CA CYS A 140 -13.36 5.73 -2.56
C CYS A 140 -13.82 4.50 -3.35
N LEU A 141 -13.97 4.60 -4.67
CA LEU A 141 -14.37 3.47 -5.52
C LEU A 141 -13.15 2.81 -6.15
N VAL A 142 -13.11 1.49 -6.08
CA VAL A 142 -12.05 0.71 -6.74
C VAL A 142 -12.32 0.73 -8.24
N GLU A 143 -11.48 1.47 -8.96
CA GLU A 143 -11.58 1.62 -10.41
C GLU A 143 -10.99 0.41 -11.14
N LYS A 144 -9.86 -0.10 -10.65
CA LYS A 144 -9.13 -1.22 -11.27
C LYS A 144 -8.34 -1.98 -10.21
N MET A 145 -8.39 -3.30 -10.27
CA MET A 145 -7.59 -4.21 -9.43
C MET A 145 -6.55 -4.94 -10.27
N PHE A 146 -5.37 -5.08 -9.69
CA PHE A 146 -4.28 -5.95 -10.17
C PHE A 146 -3.95 -6.90 -9.04
N VAL A 147 -4.11 -8.19 -9.25
CA VAL A 147 -3.91 -9.21 -8.21
C VAL A 147 -3.00 -10.30 -8.76
N GLU A 148 -1.96 -10.66 -8.02
CA GLU A 148 -1.11 -11.77 -8.39
C GLU A 148 -1.92 -13.07 -8.35
N ASP A 149 -1.69 -13.96 -9.32
CA ASP A 149 -2.40 -15.23 -9.43
C ASP A 149 -2.06 -16.16 -8.26
N GLY A 150 -3.00 -17.07 -7.97
CA GLY A 150 -2.77 -18.13 -7.00
C GLY A 150 -2.94 -17.71 -5.55
N LYS A 151 -3.75 -16.70 -5.28
CA LYS A 151 -4.00 -16.27 -3.88
C LYS A 151 -4.45 -17.44 -3.02
N MET A 152 -3.67 -17.72 -1.99
CA MET A 152 -3.94 -18.81 -1.05
C MET A 152 -3.20 -18.59 0.26
N ASP A 153 -3.69 -19.23 1.31
CA ASP A 153 -2.96 -19.32 2.56
C ASP A 153 -1.72 -20.20 2.38
N ASN A 154 -0.65 -19.83 3.03
CA ASN A 154 0.63 -20.57 3.03
C ASN A 154 1.14 -20.85 1.60
N CYS A 155 1.01 -19.89 0.73
CA CYS A 155 1.51 -19.98 -0.65
C CYS A 155 3.02 -20.27 -0.62
N PRO A 156 3.48 -21.30 -1.36
CA PRO A 156 4.90 -21.68 -1.35
C PRO A 156 5.80 -20.68 -2.09
N GLY A 157 5.22 -19.84 -2.96
CA GLY A 157 5.95 -18.84 -3.72
C GLY A 157 5.61 -17.43 -3.31
N ASP A 158 6.27 -16.47 -3.95
CA ASP A 158 6.00 -15.03 -3.79
C ASP A 158 5.84 -14.42 -5.19
N PRO A 159 4.66 -14.60 -5.81
CA PRO A 159 4.45 -14.14 -7.19
C PRO A 159 4.51 -12.62 -7.30
N TYR A 160 5.16 -12.14 -8.34
CA TYR A 160 5.29 -10.74 -8.67
C TYR A 160 5.42 -10.54 -10.19
N GLY A 161 4.61 -9.67 -10.73
CA GLY A 161 4.60 -9.33 -12.16
C GLY A 161 3.34 -8.55 -12.52
N ASP A 162 2.18 -9.08 -12.18
CA ASP A 162 0.88 -8.48 -12.52
C ASP A 162 0.57 -7.20 -11.74
N THR A 163 1.30 -6.93 -10.67
CA THR A 163 1.13 -5.78 -9.78
C THR A 163 2.28 -4.78 -9.88
N SER A 164 3.08 -4.88 -10.91
CA SER A 164 4.24 -4.00 -11.11
C SER A 164 3.83 -2.57 -11.47
N PRO A 165 4.71 -1.58 -11.23
CA PRO A 165 4.43 -0.21 -11.69
C PRO A 165 4.21 -0.12 -13.19
N GLU A 166 4.87 -0.95 -13.99
CA GLU A 166 4.70 -1.01 -15.44
C GLU A 166 3.27 -1.41 -15.82
N MET A 167 2.68 -2.39 -15.13
CA MET A 167 1.29 -2.80 -15.35
C MET A 167 0.31 -1.70 -15.02
N VAL A 168 0.53 -1.00 -13.92
CA VAL A 168 -0.29 0.14 -13.50
C VAL A 168 -0.18 1.28 -14.51
N LEU A 169 1.04 1.62 -14.94
CA LEU A 169 1.29 2.67 -15.94
C LEU A 169 0.61 2.35 -17.26
N GLN A 170 0.69 1.11 -17.72
CA GLN A 170 0.03 0.69 -18.96
C GLN A 170 -1.47 0.92 -18.89
N TYR A 171 -2.11 0.54 -17.80
CA TYR A 171 -3.52 0.78 -17.58
C TYR A 171 -3.85 2.28 -17.60
N LEU A 172 -3.11 3.10 -16.85
CA LEU A 172 -3.34 4.54 -16.76
C LEU A 172 -3.19 5.22 -18.11
N LYS A 173 -2.23 4.82 -18.92
CA LYS A 173 -2.03 5.34 -20.28
C LYS A 173 -3.18 4.97 -21.22
N ASN A 174 -3.72 3.76 -21.07
CA ASN A 174 -4.81 3.26 -21.92
C ASN A 174 -6.16 3.96 -21.65
N VAL A 175 -6.36 4.49 -20.43
CA VAL A 175 -7.61 5.19 -20.05
C VAL A 175 -7.45 6.70 -20.01
N ALA A 176 -6.28 7.20 -20.35
CA ALA A 176 -6.00 8.63 -20.41
C ALA A 176 -6.63 9.27 -21.65
#